data_cebe34230aea31c7d1626987d386bfc1
#
_entry.id   cebe34230aea31c7d1626987d386bfc1
#
_cell.length_a   1.000
_cell.length_b   1.000
_cell.length_c   1.000
_cell.angle_alpha   90.00
_cell.angle_beta   90.00
_cell.angle_gamma   90.00
#
_symmetry.space_group_name_H-M   'P 1'
#
loop_
_entity.id
_entity.type
_entity.pdbx_description
1 polymer ?
#
loop_
_entity_poly.entity_id
_entity_poly.type
_entity_poly.pdbx_seq_one_letter_code
_entity_poly.pdbx_strand_id
1 'polypeptide(L)'
;MVHIGNSWDDILADEFKKEYYLKLREFLKYEYSHFTVYPDMHDIFNSLKYTPYENVKAVIIGQDPYHGPGQAHGLCFSVKAGVNPPPSLQNIFKELNADLGISIPNNGELTDWAKQGVLMMNTVLTVRQGQPNSHKGKGWEQFTDDVIRLLDQREEPVVFLLWGNNAK
;
A
#
# COMPACT_ATOMS: atom_id res chain seq x y z
N MET A 1 -13.47 -11.15 -10.25
CA MET A 1 -13.24 -11.36 -8.80
C MET A 1 -11.82 -10.89 -8.54
N VAL A 2 -11.55 -10.21 -7.43
CA VAL A 2 -10.16 -9.89 -7.03
C VAL A 2 -9.48 -11.20 -6.65
N HIS A 3 -8.23 -11.38 -7.05
CA HIS A 3 -7.41 -12.52 -6.72
C HIS A 3 -6.01 -12.03 -6.33
N ILE A 4 -5.68 -12.15 -5.05
CA ILE A 4 -4.40 -11.72 -4.48
C ILE A 4 -3.37 -12.84 -4.64
N GLY A 5 -3.80 -14.08 -4.52
CA GLY A 5 -3.01 -15.29 -4.73
C GLY A 5 -2.39 -15.87 -3.46
N ASN A 6 -2.94 -15.57 -2.28
CA ASN A 6 -2.52 -16.12 -0.99
C ASN A 6 -3.68 -16.13 0.02
N SER A 7 -3.39 -16.28 1.32
CA SER A 7 -4.38 -16.34 2.40
C SER A 7 -5.35 -15.18 2.47
N TRP A 8 -4.98 -14.00 1.95
CA TRP A 8 -5.87 -12.86 1.89
C TRP A 8 -7.11 -13.09 1.00
N ASP A 9 -7.05 -14.00 0.02
CA ASP A 9 -8.20 -14.30 -0.84
C ASP A 9 -9.39 -14.84 -0.03
N ASP A 10 -9.13 -15.74 0.94
CA ASP A 10 -10.17 -16.28 1.81
C ASP A 10 -10.59 -15.27 2.89
N ILE A 11 -9.64 -14.59 3.49
CA ILE A 11 -9.86 -13.64 4.59
C ILE A 11 -10.69 -12.43 4.13
N LEU A 12 -10.45 -11.93 2.91
CA LEU A 12 -11.13 -10.77 2.34
C LEU A 12 -12.29 -11.14 1.40
N ALA A 13 -12.65 -12.43 1.28
CA ALA A 13 -13.66 -12.89 0.35
C ALA A 13 -15.01 -12.17 0.50
N ASP A 14 -15.45 -11.92 1.73
CA ASP A 14 -16.68 -11.21 2.02
C ASP A 14 -16.54 -9.69 1.90
N GLU A 15 -15.33 -9.16 2.15
CA GLU A 15 -15.03 -7.73 2.00
C GLU A 15 -15.27 -7.26 0.56
N PHE A 16 -14.83 -8.04 -0.41
CA PHE A 16 -15.00 -7.75 -1.84
C PHE A 16 -16.45 -7.81 -2.33
N LYS A 17 -17.39 -8.31 -1.51
CA LYS A 17 -18.83 -8.38 -1.81
C LYS A 17 -19.63 -7.21 -1.21
N LYS A 18 -19.04 -6.46 -0.27
CA LYS A 18 -19.71 -5.34 0.41
C LYS A 18 -20.08 -4.23 -0.57
N GLU A 19 -21.20 -3.57 -0.30
CA GLU A 19 -21.76 -2.52 -1.18
C GLU A 19 -20.76 -1.39 -1.46
N TYR A 20 -20.03 -0.92 -0.43
CA TYR A 20 -19.05 0.15 -0.60
C TYR A 20 -17.92 -0.26 -1.55
N TYR A 21 -17.47 -1.54 -1.46
CA TYR A 21 -16.41 -2.03 -2.33
C TYR A 21 -16.90 -2.18 -3.78
N LEU A 22 -18.14 -2.61 -3.99
CA LEU A 22 -18.73 -2.67 -5.33
C LEU A 22 -18.84 -1.27 -5.96
N LYS A 23 -19.22 -0.25 -5.18
CA LYS A 23 -19.23 1.15 -5.62
C LYS A 23 -17.81 1.65 -5.94
N LEU A 24 -16.84 1.36 -5.08
CA LEU A 24 -15.41 1.66 -5.32
C LEU A 24 -14.91 1.02 -6.61
N ARG A 25 -15.26 -0.24 -6.85
CA ARG A 25 -14.88 -0.96 -8.07
C ARG A 25 -15.44 -0.31 -9.34
N GLU A 26 -16.71 0.12 -9.34
CA GLU A 26 -17.29 0.83 -10.48
C GLU A 26 -16.63 2.20 -10.69
N PHE A 27 -16.34 2.93 -9.61
CA PHE A 27 -15.57 4.16 -9.66
C PHE A 27 -14.19 3.92 -10.29
N LEU A 28 -13.45 2.89 -9.86
CA LEU A 28 -12.13 2.58 -10.40
C LEU A 28 -12.17 2.18 -11.88
N LYS A 29 -13.18 1.43 -12.32
CA LYS A 29 -13.36 1.12 -13.75
C LYS A 29 -13.47 2.40 -14.59
N TYR A 30 -14.26 3.37 -14.11
CA TYR A 30 -14.40 4.66 -14.77
C TYR A 30 -13.06 5.40 -14.79
N GLU A 31 -12.37 5.48 -13.63
CA GLU A 31 -11.10 6.19 -13.49
C GLU A 31 -10.01 5.64 -14.43
N TYR A 32 -9.78 4.33 -14.42
CA TYR A 32 -8.77 3.69 -15.30
C TYR A 32 -9.12 3.76 -16.78
N SER A 33 -10.40 3.94 -17.14
CA SER A 33 -10.84 4.09 -18.53
C SER A 33 -10.68 5.50 -19.06
N HIS A 34 -10.70 6.53 -18.20
CA HIS A 34 -10.77 7.93 -18.63
C HIS A 34 -9.54 8.75 -18.21
N PHE A 35 -8.76 8.27 -17.23
CA PHE A 35 -7.64 9.00 -16.68
C PHE A 35 -6.41 8.09 -16.54
N THR A 36 -5.24 8.71 -16.43
CA THR A 36 -4.04 8.00 -15.99
C THR A 36 -4.08 7.87 -14.47
N VAL A 37 -4.14 6.63 -13.98
CA VAL A 37 -4.25 6.29 -12.56
C VAL A 37 -3.04 5.46 -12.15
N TYR A 38 -2.54 5.67 -10.94
CA TYR A 38 -1.45 4.90 -10.34
C TYR A 38 -1.89 4.23 -9.04
N PRO A 39 -1.29 3.07 -8.71
CA PRO A 39 -0.42 2.24 -9.56
C PRO A 39 -1.19 1.62 -10.74
N ASP A 40 -0.50 0.81 -11.57
CA ASP A 40 -1.18 -0.07 -12.54
C ASP A 40 -2.24 -0.91 -11.83
N MET A 41 -3.35 -1.20 -12.51
CA MET A 41 -4.48 -1.93 -11.90
C MET A 41 -4.08 -3.32 -11.37
N HIS A 42 -3.06 -3.95 -11.93
CA HIS A 42 -2.55 -5.24 -11.49
C HIS A 42 -1.62 -5.14 -10.26
N ASP A 43 -1.16 -3.93 -9.93
CA ASP A 43 -0.27 -3.65 -8.81
C ASP A 43 -0.99 -3.15 -7.56
N ILE A 44 -2.30 -2.84 -7.63
CA ILE A 44 -3.08 -2.22 -6.52
C ILE A 44 -2.91 -2.97 -5.20
N PHE A 45 -2.93 -4.30 -5.24
CA PHE A 45 -2.88 -5.17 -4.07
C PHE A 45 -1.49 -5.79 -3.81
N ASN A 46 -0.43 -5.24 -4.39
CA ASN A 46 0.92 -5.80 -4.22
C ASN A 46 1.37 -5.85 -2.76
N SER A 47 0.95 -4.92 -1.90
CA SER A 47 1.23 -4.97 -0.47
C SER A 47 0.71 -6.27 0.17
N LEU A 48 -0.53 -6.65 -0.13
CA LEU A 48 -1.13 -7.90 0.35
C LEU A 48 -0.54 -9.13 -0.34
N LYS A 49 -0.23 -9.02 -1.63
CA LYS A 49 0.36 -10.11 -2.41
C LYS A 49 1.75 -10.51 -1.91
N TYR A 50 2.61 -9.54 -1.60
CA TYR A 50 3.96 -9.81 -1.12
C TYR A 50 4.04 -10.16 0.37
N THR A 51 3.01 -9.80 1.15
CA THR A 51 2.94 -10.07 2.58
C THR A 51 1.64 -10.82 2.91
N PRO A 52 1.63 -12.18 2.83
CA PRO A 52 0.50 -12.99 3.26
C PRO A 52 0.09 -12.69 4.71
N TYR A 53 -1.19 -12.88 5.03
CA TYR A 53 -1.78 -12.52 6.34
C TYR A 53 -0.99 -13.09 7.53
N GLU A 54 -0.66 -14.36 7.47
CA GLU A 54 0.08 -15.09 8.49
C GLU A 54 1.52 -14.60 8.68
N ASN A 55 2.08 -13.96 7.65
CA ASN A 55 3.47 -13.50 7.64
C ASN A 55 3.64 -12.04 8.09
N VAL A 56 2.54 -11.31 8.31
CA VAL A 56 2.62 -9.89 8.73
C VAL A 56 3.22 -9.79 10.13
N LYS A 57 4.33 -9.08 10.25
CA LYS A 57 5.04 -8.76 11.51
C LYS A 57 4.95 -7.29 11.86
N ALA A 58 4.99 -6.43 10.84
CA ALA A 58 4.87 -4.99 11.01
C ALA A 58 4.00 -4.41 9.88
N VAL A 59 3.32 -3.32 10.17
CA VAL A 59 2.50 -2.57 9.22
C VAL A 59 3.01 -1.15 9.13
N ILE A 60 3.32 -0.69 7.93
CA ILE A 60 3.62 0.72 7.65
C ILE A 60 2.45 1.30 6.88
N ILE A 61 1.86 2.38 7.39
CA ILE A 61 0.72 3.05 6.77
C ILE A 61 1.19 4.33 6.09
N GLY A 62 1.00 4.39 4.77
CA GLY A 62 1.15 5.60 3.97
C GLY A 62 -0.20 6.28 3.72
N GLN A 63 -0.20 7.41 3.01
CA GLN A 63 -1.40 8.17 2.69
C GLN A 63 -2.04 7.69 1.39
N ASP A 64 -1.47 8.05 0.25
CA ASP A 64 -1.86 7.64 -1.09
C ASP A 64 -0.61 7.35 -1.93
N PRO A 65 -0.73 6.69 -3.10
CA PRO A 65 0.41 6.37 -3.93
C PRO A 65 1.13 7.62 -4.45
N TYR A 66 2.40 7.49 -4.80
CA TYR A 66 3.07 8.49 -5.59
C TYR A 66 2.32 8.72 -6.90
N HIS A 67 2.09 10.00 -7.23
CA HIS A 67 1.29 10.39 -8.39
C HIS A 67 2.11 10.76 -9.65
N GLY A 68 3.42 10.54 -9.59
CA GLY A 68 4.33 10.71 -10.72
C GLY A 68 4.43 9.44 -11.59
N PRO A 69 4.76 9.60 -12.89
CA PRO A 69 4.91 8.48 -13.81
C PRO A 69 5.96 7.46 -13.34
N GLY A 70 5.62 6.18 -13.41
CA GLY A 70 6.56 5.09 -13.15
C GLY A 70 6.97 4.88 -11.70
N GLN A 71 6.44 5.64 -10.74
CA GLN A 71 6.83 5.56 -9.33
C GLN A 71 6.10 4.45 -8.57
N ALA A 72 4.77 4.56 -8.42
CA ALA A 72 3.97 3.66 -7.60
C ALA A 72 3.84 2.26 -8.18
N HIS A 73 3.92 1.25 -7.30
CA HIS A 73 3.71 -0.16 -7.65
C HIS A 73 2.98 -0.96 -6.55
N GLY A 74 2.16 -0.29 -5.74
CA GLY A 74 1.28 -0.93 -4.77
C GLY A 74 1.87 -1.16 -3.37
N LEU A 75 3.07 -0.63 -3.08
CA LEU A 75 3.66 -0.59 -1.74
C LEU A 75 3.88 0.87 -1.34
N CYS A 76 3.43 1.27 -0.15
CA CYS A 76 3.66 2.63 0.33
C CYS A 76 5.16 2.92 0.47
N PHE A 77 5.56 4.16 0.19
CA PHE A 77 6.94 4.66 0.16
C PHE A 77 7.86 4.06 -0.90
N SER A 78 7.55 2.89 -1.46
CA SER A 78 8.35 2.19 -2.45
C SER A 78 8.16 2.78 -3.85
N VAL A 79 9.21 2.77 -4.65
CA VAL A 79 9.17 3.09 -6.09
C VAL A 79 9.67 1.92 -6.91
N LYS A 80 9.31 1.87 -8.19
CA LYS A 80 9.81 0.84 -9.11
C LYS A 80 11.34 0.88 -9.21
N ALA A 81 11.93 -0.27 -9.48
CA ALA A 81 13.37 -0.37 -9.76
C ALA A 81 13.80 0.62 -10.86
N GLY A 82 14.93 1.28 -10.66
CA GLY A 82 15.46 2.29 -11.60
C GLY A 82 14.87 3.70 -11.44
N VAL A 83 13.90 3.89 -10.55
CA VAL A 83 13.35 5.22 -10.21
C VAL A 83 14.10 5.78 -9.00
N ASN A 84 14.49 7.05 -9.08
CA ASN A 84 15.13 7.72 -7.95
C ASN A 84 14.17 7.77 -6.75
N PRO A 85 14.65 7.42 -5.53
CA PRO A 85 13.84 7.50 -4.33
C PRO A 85 13.30 8.92 -4.11
N PRO A 86 11.96 9.08 -3.92
CA PRO A 86 11.37 10.37 -3.56
C PRO A 86 11.85 10.88 -2.20
N PRO A 87 11.67 12.18 -1.89
CA PRO A 87 12.18 12.78 -0.64
C PRO A 87 11.72 12.05 0.63
N SER A 88 10.49 11.55 0.69
CA SER A 88 9.98 10.78 1.82
C SER A 88 10.78 9.50 2.06
N LEU A 89 11.07 8.74 1.00
CA LEU A 89 11.86 7.52 1.09
C LEU A 89 13.34 7.81 1.38
N GLN A 90 13.89 8.88 0.80
CA GLN A 90 15.24 9.32 1.13
C GLN A 90 15.42 9.64 2.62
N ASN A 91 14.40 10.25 3.25
CA ASN A 91 14.41 10.53 4.68
C ASN A 91 14.40 9.24 5.52
N ILE A 92 13.61 8.24 5.12
CA ILE A 92 13.63 6.91 5.77
C ILE A 92 15.04 6.30 5.68
N PHE A 93 15.66 6.31 4.52
CA PHE A 93 17.01 5.76 4.34
C PHE A 93 18.08 6.52 5.15
N LYS A 94 17.96 7.86 5.24
CA LYS A 94 18.89 8.67 6.07
C LYS A 94 18.76 8.31 7.54
N GLU A 95 17.51 8.14 8.03
CA GLU A 95 17.27 7.76 9.42
C GLU A 95 17.83 6.37 9.74
N LEU A 96 17.58 5.38 8.88
CA LEU A 96 18.14 4.04 9.02
C LEU A 96 19.68 4.04 9.01
N ASN A 97 20.29 4.88 8.20
CA ASN A 97 21.73 5.03 8.18
C ASN A 97 22.25 5.69 9.47
N ALA A 98 21.59 6.74 9.95
CA ALA A 98 22.02 7.48 11.14
C ALA A 98 21.86 6.65 12.43
N ASP A 99 20.75 5.89 12.54
CA ASP A 99 20.42 5.12 13.75
C ASP A 99 21.12 3.75 13.79
N LEU A 100 21.11 3.03 12.67
CA LEU A 100 21.58 1.63 12.60
C LEU A 100 22.88 1.43 11.80
N GLY A 101 23.44 2.48 11.20
CA GLY A 101 24.62 2.36 10.34
C GLY A 101 24.38 1.60 9.03
N ILE A 102 23.13 1.38 8.64
CA ILE A 102 22.77 0.67 7.39
C ILE A 102 23.17 1.54 6.20
N SER A 103 23.89 0.97 5.25
CA SER A 103 24.22 1.67 4.01
C SER A 103 22.97 2.11 3.26
N ILE A 104 22.94 3.36 2.79
CA ILE A 104 21.82 3.87 1.99
C ILE A 104 21.75 3.09 0.67
N PRO A 105 20.61 2.43 0.35
CA PRO A 105 20.46 1.69 -0.89
C PRO A 105 20.53 2.60 -2.12
N ASN A 106 20.98 2.06 -3.24
CA ASN A 106 21.01 2.77 -4.52
C ASN A 106 19.69 2.70 -5.31
N ASN A 107 18.68 2.03 -4.77
CA ASN A 107 17.36 1.91 -5.35
C ASN A 107 16.29 2.12 -4.28
N GLY A 108 15.05 2.44 -4.70
CA GLY A 108 13.92 2.68 -3.81
C GLY A 108 12.86 1.59 -3.84
N GLU A 109 13.17 0.42 -4.40
CA GLU A 109 12.24 -0.70 -4.45
C GLU A 109 12.31 -1.51 -3.15
N LEU A 110 11.19 -1.59 -2.42
CA LEU A 110 11.11 -2.15 -1.06
C LEU A 110 10.41 -3.52 -0.99
N THR A 111 10.29 -4.21 -2.11
CA THR A 111 9.64 -5.55 -2.17
C THR A 111 10.29 -6.54 -1.21
N ASP A 112 11.58 -6.44 -0.97
CA ASP A 112 12.29 -7.33 -0.03
C ASP A 112 11.88 -7.07 1.42
N TRP A 113 11.48 -5.85 1.78
CA TRP A 113 10.89 -5.57 3.10
C TRP A 113 9.52 -6.23 3.23
N ALA A 114 8.69 -6.11 2.20
CA ALA A 114 7.36 -6.74 2.19
C ALA A 114 7.46 -8.26 2.33
N LYS A 115 8.37 -8.91 1.61
CA LYS A 115 8.61 -10.36 1.70
C LYS A 115 9.11 -10.82 3.08
N GLN A 116 9.70 -9.93 3.87
CA GLN A 116 10.13 -10.20 5.25
C GLN A 116 9.01 -10.03 6.29
N GLY A 117 7.82 -9.63 5.87
CA GLY A 117 6.67 -9.48 6.74
C GLY A 117 6.31 -8.03 7.07
N VAL A 118 6.82 -7.05 6.33
CA VAL A 118 6.43 -5.65 6.47
C VAL A 118 5.30 -5.35 5.49
N LEU A 119 4.06 -5.29 5.99
CA LEU A 119 2.92 -4.88 5.18
C LEU A 119 2.97 -3.37 4.94
N MET A 120 3.27 -2.98 3.72
CA MET A 120 3.46 -1.58 3.30
C MET A 120 2.24 -1.09 2.53
N MET A 121 1.23 -0.56 3.22
CA MET A 121 -0.06 -0.22 2.66
C MET A 121 -0.37 1.27 2.79
N ASN A 122 -0.90 1.90 1.75
CA ASN A 122 -1.49 3.23 1.85
C ASN A 122 -2.94 3.14 2.38
N THR A 123 -3.46 4.20 2.99
CA THR A 123 -4.88 4.29 3.35
C THR A 123 -5.78 4.38 2.12
N VAL A 124 -5.27 5.00 1.04
CA VAL A 124 -5.90 5.08 -0.28
C VAL A 124 -5.00 4.40 -1.30
N LEU A 125 -5.47 3.36 -1.99
CA LEU A 125 -4.60 2.49 -2.80
C LEU A 125 -4.40 2.98 -4.23
N THR A 126 -5.12 4.01 -4.68
CA THR A 126 -5.03 4.54 -6.05
C THR A 126 -5.06 6.06 -6.07
N VAL A 127 -4.52 6.67 -7.14
CA VAL A 127 -4.45 8.12 -7.30
C VAL A 127 -4.40 8.48 -8.80
N ARG A 128 -5.01 9.61 -9.21
CA ARG A 128 -4.79 10.17 -10.56
C ARG A 128 -3.39 10.77 -10.69
N GLN A 129 -2.81 10.66 -11.85
CA GLN A 129 -1.55 11.32 -12.20
C GLN A 129 -1.60 12.82 -11.86
N GLY A 130 -0.60 13.28 -11.11
CA GLY A 130 -0.44 14.70 -10.75
C GLY A 130 -1.48 15.26 -9.77
N GLN A 131 -2.39 14.43 -9.23
CA GLN A 131 -3.50 14.88 -8.38
C GLN A 131 -3.53 14.13 -7.04
N PRO A 132 -2.67 14.50 -6.07
CA PRO A 132 -2.68 13.86 -4.76
C PRO A 132 -4.06 13.96 -4.10
N ASN A 133 -4.45 12.94 -3.33
CA ASN A 133 -5.75 12.82 -2.68
C ASN A 133 -6.98 12.70 -3.63
N SER A 134 -6.79 12.55 -4.93
CA SER A 134 -7.91 12.49 -5.91
C SER A 134 -8.89 11.35 -5.67
N HIS A 135 -8.46 10.26 -5.05
CA HIS A 135 -9.31 9.10 -4.73
C HIS A 135 -9.68 8.99 -3.25
N LYS A 136 -9.35 10.01 -2.45
CA LYS A 136 -9.75 10.07 -1.04
C LYS A 136 -11.28 10.10 -0.91
N GLY A 137 -11.84 9.39 0.08
CA GLY A 137 -13.27 9.32 0.34
C GLY A 137 -14.08 8.52 -0.69
N LYS A 138 -13.42 7.68 -1.49
CA LYS A 138 -14.08 6.83 -2.51
C LYS A 138 -14.30 5.39 -2.06
N GLY A 139 -13.88 5.04 -0.83
CA GLY A 139 -14.09 3.72 -0.21
C GLY A 139 -12.81 2.96 0.12
N TRP A 140 -11.63 3.43 -0.32
CA TRP A 140 -10.37 2.79 0.02
C TRP A 140 -10.10 2.80 1.52
N GLU A 141 -10.40 3.89 2.21
CA GLU A 141 -10.17 4.04 3.65
C GLU A 141 -10.94 2.96 4.43
N GLN A 142 -12.18 2.66 4.05
CA GLN A 142 -12.94 1.60 4.68
C GLN A 142 -12.30 0.22 4.44
N PHE A 143 -11.83 -0.04 3.23
CA PHE A 143 -11.14 -1.29 2.90
C PHE A 143 -9.87 -1.47 3.72
N THR A 144 -9.02 -0.45 3.80
CA THR A 144 -7.75 -0.51 4.53
C THR A 144 -7.96 -0.56 6.04
N ASP A 145 -8.99 0.11 6.58
CA ASP A 145 -9.39 -0.02 7.98
C ASP A 145 -9.82 -1.45 8.33
N ASP A 146 -10.57 -2.12 7.45
CA ASP A 146 -10.98 -3.51 7.66
C ASP A 146 -9.76 -4.47 7.59
N VAL A 147 -8.79 -4.24 6.71
CA VAL A 147 -7.52 -4.99 6.70
C VAL A 147 -6.77 -4.83 8.02
N ILE A 148 -6.65 -3.60 8.53
CA ILE A 148 -5.99 -3.31 9.83
C ILE A 148 -6.73 -4.01 10.97
N ARG A 149 -8.07 -3.95 10.99
CA ARG A 149 -8.89 -4.60 12.03
C ARG A 149 -8.73 -6.11 12.02
N LEU A 150 -8.62 -6.74 10.86
CA LEU A 150 -8.35 -8.17 10.74
C LEU A 150 -6.98 -8.55 11.30
N LEU A 151 -5.97 -7.72 11.09
CA LEU A 151 -4.64 -7.92 11.67
C LEU A 151 -4.62 -7.72 13.20
N ASP A 152 -5.38 -6.77 13.72
CA ASP A 152 -5.51 -6.50 15.17
C ASP A 152 -6.19 -7.65 15.92
N GLN A 153 -6.97 -8.49 15.22
CA GLN A 153 -7.63 -9.67 15.80
C GLN A 153 -6.73 -10.91 15.89
N ARG A 154 -5.49 -10.84 15.41
CA ARG A 154 -4.55 -11.96 15.47
C ARG A 154 -4.04 -12.18 16.90
N GLU A 155 -3.73 -13.44 17.22
CA GLU A 155 -3.05 -13.79 18.46
C GLU A 155 -1.58 -13.35 18.48
N GLU A 156 -0.90 -13.48 17.32
CA GLU A 156 0.47 -12.99 17.19
C GLU A 156 0.50 -11.47 17.09
N PRO A 157 1.38 -10.82 17.87
CA PRO A 157 1.47 -9.36 17.88
C PRO A 157 1.98 -8.80 16.56
N VAL A 158 1.40 -7.67 16.15
CA VAL A 158 1.80 -6.92 14.97
C VAL A 158 2.18 -5.51 15.40
N VAL A 159 3.32 -5.00 14.89
CA VAL A 159 3.78 -3.63 15.15
C VAL A 159 3.22 -2.68 14.11
N PHE A 160 2.53 -1.61 14.54
CA PHE A 160 2.03 -0.58 13.65
C PHE A 160 2.92 0.67 13.67
N LEU A 161 3.42 1.07 12.52
CA LEU A 161 4.24 2.25 12.29
C LEU A 161 3.39 3.33 11.62
N LEU A 162 2.92 4.30 12.41
CA LEU A 162 2.00 5.36 11.98
C LEU A 162 2.78 6.65 11.71
N TRP A 163 3.25 6.84 10.48
CA TRP A 163 4.02 8.00 10.08
C TRP A 163 3.13 9.10 9.52
N GLY A 164 3.17 10.28 10.18
CA GLY A 164 2.40 11.45 9.79
C GLY A 164 0.95 11.46 10.32
N ASN A 165 0.29 12.61 10.16
CA ASN A 165 -1.03 12.84 10.75
C ASN A 165 -2.17 12.04 10.09
N ASN A 166 -1.99 11.59 8.86
CA ASN A 166 -3.02 10.84 8.12
C ASN A 166 -3.04 9.34 8.47
N ALA A 167 -2.05 8.84 9.18
CA ALA A 167 -1.95 7.45 9.61
C ALA A 167 -2.37 7.22 11.08
N LYS A 168 -2.78 8.29 11.78
CA LYS A 168 -3.17 8.26 13.21
C LYS A 168 -4.67 8.10 13.39
#